data_ba7eca4948957f62e71740feefbb62ea
#
_entry.id   ba7eca4948957f62e71740feefbb62ea
#
_cell.length_a   1.000
_cell.length_b   1.000
_cell.length_c   1.000
_cell.angle_alpha   90.00
_cell.angle_beta   90.00
_cell.angle_gamma   90.00
#
_symmetry.space_group_name_H-M   'P 1'
#
loop_
_entity.id
_entity.type
_entity.pdbx_description
1 polymer ?
#
loop_
_entity_poly.entity_id
_entity_poly.type
_entity_poly.pdbx_seq_one_letter_code
_entity_poly.pdbx_strand_id
1 'polypeptide(L)'
;MSIHPPEAPQVLRKHWALLTAATTVPLLLTTSVGVADAAPVATVTCAYTPAVPADNFKGIPVFDAKKAAQPYSATLKTTQGTITFKASTAQAPCTTFSFRFLAEHDYFDRSHCHRLTTERIFVLQCGDPTGTGSGGPGYSFPDENLTGATYPAGTVAMANAGPNTNGSQFFFVWKDTKLSPAYTPFGQVTAGLDVLQKIAAGGSDSQNNPGDGYPNLVPTFKNVKITKR
;
A
#
# COMPACT_ATOMS: atom_id res chain seq x y z
N MET A 1 -48.32 -35.43 2.57
CA MET A 1 -48.69 -35.71 3.95
C MET A 1 -48.24 -34.52 4.77
N SER A 2 -49.19 -33.55 4.95
CA SER A 2 -48.99 -32.34 5.72
C SER A 2 -49.27 -32.55 7.17
N ILE A 3 -48.41 -32.09 8.06
CA ILE A 3 -48.65 -32.07 9.49
C ILE A 3 -48.48 -30.63 9.98
N HIS A 4 -49.61 -30.02 10.38
CA HIS A 4 -49.67 -28.72 11.06
C HIS A 4 -49.47 -28.92 12.56
N PRO A 5 -48.81 -28.03 13.30
CA PRO A 5 -48.83 -28.01 14.75
C PRO A 5 -50.05 -27.19 15.26
N PRO A 6 -50.58 -27.50 16.46
CA PRO A 6 -51.84 -26.95 16.96
C PRO A 6 -51.70 -25.58 17.64
N GLU A 7 -52.77 -24.78 17.50
CA GLU A 7 -53.00 -23.49 18.18
C GLU A 7 -53.19 -23.66 19.70
N ALA A 8 -52.66 -22.71 20.47
CA ALA A 8 -52.87 -22.58 21.90
C ALA A 8 -54.01 -21.58 22.23
N PRO A 9 -54.81 -21.81 23.30
CA PRO A 9 -56.07 -21.08 23.54
C PRO A 9 -55.86 -19.70 24.16
N GLN A 10 -56.70 -18.76 23.74
CA GLN A 10 -56.81 -17.40 24.27
C GLN A 10 -57.54 -17.44 25.66
N VAL A 11 -56.90 -16.82 26.65
CA VAL A 11 -57.51 -16.58 27.96
C VAL A 11 -57.98 -15.14 28.05
N LEU A 12 -59.30 -14.98 28.09
CA LEU A 12 -60.05 -13.75 28.31
C LEU A 12 -59.88 -13.29 29.77
N ARG A 13 -59.31 -12.14 30.05
CA ARG A 13 -59.33 -11.52 31.38
C ARG A 13 -60.02 -10.17 31.38
N LYS A 14 -61.01 -10.13 32.28
CA LYS A 14 -61.97 -9.04 32.50
C LYS A 14 -61.31 -7.78 33.07
N HIS A 15 -61.82 -6.61 32.62
CA HIS A 15 -61.54 -5.28 33.11
C HIS A 15 -61.87 -5.06 34.56
N TRP A 16 -61.00 -4.42 35.29
CA TRP A 16 -61.32 -3.61 36.48
C TRP A 16 -60.66 -2.27 36.34
N ALA A 17 -61.46 -1.23 36.27
CA ALA A 17 -61.06 0.14 36.29
C ALA A 17 -60.87 0.62 37.71
N LEU A 18 -59.68 1.13 38.03
CA LEU A 18 -59.42 1.92 39.22
C LEU A 18 -58.87 3.28 38.78
N LEU A 19 -59.66 4.33 38.97
CA LEU A 19 -59.23 5.70 38.82
C LEU A 19 -58.30 6.08 39.97
N THR A 20 -57.06 6.40 39.64
CA THR A 20 -56.12 7.11 40.56
C THR A 20 -55.67 8.39 39.88
N ALA A 21 -55.90 9.52 40.54
CA ALA A 21 -55.47 10.84 40.10
C ALA A 21 -53.92 10.92 40.01
N ALA A 22 -53.40 11.20 38.84
CA ALA A 22 -51.98 11.38 38.62
C ALA A 22 -51.61 12.88 38.78
N THR A 23 -50.88 13.20 39.83
CA THR A 23 -50.15 14.47 39.95
C THR A 23 -48.96 14.44 39.00
N THR A 24 -48.97 15.25 37.97
CA THR A 24 -47.88 15.38 37.02
C THR A 24 -46.75 16.24 37.59
N VAL A 25 -45.63 15.58 37.98
CA VAL A 25 -44.37 16.27 38.24
C VAL A 25 -43.61 16.35 36.91
N PRO A 26 -43.21 17.55 36.45
CA PRO A 26 -42.40 17.65 35.24
C PRO A 26 -40.99 17.11 35.49
N LEU A 27 -40.66 15.97 34.90
CA LEU A 27 -39.30 15.42 34.86
C LEU A 27 -38.47 16.23 33.86
N LEU A 28 -37.63 17.15 34.36
CA LEU A 28 -36.60 17.81 33.56
C LEU A 28 -35.56 16.76 33.13
N LEU A 29 -35.65 16.25 31.91
CA LEU A 29 -34.58 15.47 31.30
C LEU A 29 -33.42 16.41 30.94
N THR A 30 -32.39 16.46 31.78
CA THR A 30 -31.10 17.01 31.40
C THR A 30 -30.41 16.02 30.47
N THR A 31 -30.43 16.25 29.16
CA THR A 31 -29.60 15.52 28.21
C THR A 31 -28.17 15.98 28.38
N SER A 32 -27.35 15.21 29.11
CA SER A 32 -25.91 15.37 29.09
C SER A 32 -25.42 14.94 27.70
N VAL A 33 -25.04 15.90 26.85
CA VAL A 33 -24.30 15.64 25.63
C VAL A 33 -22.91 15.17 26.08
N GLY A 34 -22.72 13.85 26.12
CA GLY A 34 -21.40 13.27 26.30
C GLY A 34 -20.51 13.70 25.15
N VAL A 35 -19.51 14.52 25.43
CA VAL A 35 -18.42 14.78 24.49
C VAL A 35 -17.71 13.43 24.33
N ALA A 36 -17.90 12.78 23.17
CA ALA A 36 -17.15 11.58 22.84
C ALA A 36 -15.67 11.99 22.80
N ASP A 37 -14.92 11.51 23.78
CA ASP A 37 -13.47 11.68 23.83
C ASP A 37 -12.90 11.01 22.56
N ALA A 38 -12.35 11.82 21.65
CA ALA A 38 -11.75 11.31 20.42
C ALA A 38 -10.60 10.40 20.83
N ALA A 39 -10.70 9.11 20.50
CA ALA A 39 -9.62 8.15 20.74
C ALA A 39 -8.29 8.76 20.22
N PRO A 40 -7.18 8.65 20.97
CA PRO A 40 -5.91 9.20 20.54
C PRO A 40 -5.54 8.62 19.17
N VAL A 41 -5.33 9.48 18.19
CA VAL A 41 -4.82 9.08 16.87
C VAL A 41 -3.47 8.43 17.12
N ALA A 42 -3.36 7.12 16.81
CA ALA A 42 -2.10 6.40 16.96
C ALA A 42 -1.02 7.15 16.17
N THR A 43 -0.01 7.65 16.87
CA THR A 43 1.12 8.33 16.23
C THR A 43 1.92 7.28 15.46
N VAL A 44 1.90 7.35 14.14
CA VAL A 44 2.74 6.49 13.29
C VAL A 44 4.19 6.80 13.60
N THR A 45 4.97 5.76 13.90
CA THR A 45 6.42 5.84 14.10
C THR A 45 7.09 4.87 13.14
N CYS A 46 8.06 5.33 12.38
CA CYS A 46 8.79 4.50 11.42
C CYS A 46 10.21 4.25 11.91
N ALA A 47 10.59 2.98 11.95
CA ALA A 47 11.95 2.55 12.27
C ALA A 47 12.69 2.18 10.98
N TYR A 48 13.77 2.91 10.67
CA TYR A 48 14.69 2.58 9.59
C TYR A 48 15.98 2.08 10.24
N THR A 49 16.26 0.78 10.10
CA THR A 49 17.39 0.11 10.74
C THR A 49 18.55 -0.01 9.76
N PRO A 50 19.79 0.34 10.13
CA PRO A 50 20.96 0.12 9.30
C PRO A 50 21.01 -1.32 8.77
N ALA A 51 21.28 -1.49 7.48
CA ALA A 51 21.37 -2.79 6.82
C ALA A 51 22.37 -2.73 5.66
N VAL A 52 22.78 -3.89 5.18
CA VAL A 52 23.60 -4.03 3.98
C VAL A 52 22.79 -4.76 2.90
N PRO A 53 23.05 -4.46 1.63
CA PRO A 53 24.06 -3.54 1.08
C PRO A 53 23.66 -2.06 1.20
N ALA A 54 24.65 -1.16 1.08
CA ALA A 54 24.50 0.29 1.18
C ALA A 54 24.99 0.98 -0.13
N ASP A 55 24.38 0.61 -1.24
CA ASP A 55 24.74 1.11 -2.56
C ASP A 55 24.14 2.50 -2.81
N ASN A 56 24.95 3.42 -3.34
CA ASN A 56 24.55 4.81 -3.54
C ASN A 56 23.97 5.48 -2.28
N PHE A 57 24.52 5.15 -1.10
CA PHE A 57 24.02 5.54 0.21
C PHE A 57 23.71 7.03 0.35
N LYS A 58 22.49 7.37 0.75
CA LYS A 58 21.99 8.76 0.90
C LYS A 58 21.74 9.14 2.38
N GLY A 59 22.16 8.29 3.32
CA GLY A 59 21.80 8.39 4.74
C GLY A 59 20.57 7.55 5.07
N ILE A 60 20.26 7.50 6.35
CA ILE A 60 19.06 6.86 6.88
C ILE A 60 18.00 7.94 7.10
N PRO A 61 16.75 7.76 6.59
CA PRO A 61 15.72 8.78 6.75
C PRO A 61 15.38 9.02 8.23
N VAL A 62 15.34 10.30 8.63
CA VAL A 62 14.77 10.70 9.91
C VAL A 62 13.28 10.92 9.71
N PHE A 63 12.45 10.10 10.34
CA PHE A 63 11.01 10.12 10.11
C PHE A 63 10.36 11.43 10.58
N ASP A 64 9.59 12.04 9.70
CA ASP A 64 8.74 13.21 9.96
C ASP A 64 7.29 12.86 9.64
N ALA A 65 6.48 12.70 10.67
CA ALA A 65 5.07 12.31 10.53
C ALA A 65 4.25 13.33 9.72
N LYS A 66 4.56 14.63 9.82
CA LYS A 66 3.86 15.67 9.06
C LYS A 66 4.19 15.57 7.57
N LYS A 67 5.46 15.33 7.24
CA LYS A 67 5.91 15.13 5.86
C LYS A 67 5.40 13.80 5.30
N ALA A 68 5.36 12.73 6.09
CA ALA A 68 4.85 11.42 5.70
C ALA A 68 3.35 11.45 5.36
N ALA A 69 2.56 12.22 6.12
CA ALA A 69 1.13 12.38 5.88
C ALA A 69 0.78 13.21 4.62
N GLN A 70 1.75 13.93 4.01
CA GLN A 70 1.48 14.75 2.83
C GLN A 70 1.29 13.89 1.59
N PRO A 71 0.11 13.94 0.92
CA PRO A 71 -0.11 13.23 -0.33
C PRO A 71 0.85 13.70 -1.43
N TYR A 72 1.34 12.76 -2.23
CA TYR A 72 2.18 13.08 -3.38
C TYR A 72 1.97 12.10 -4.54
N SER A 73 2.43 12.51 -5.72
CA SER A 73 2.64 11.63 -6.86
C SER A 73 4.13 11.57 -7.19
N ALA A 74 4.59 10.40 -7.57
CA ALA A 74 5.94 10.19 -8.11
C ALA A 74 5.88 10.05 -9.63
N THR A 75 6.71 10.81 -10.33
CA THR A 75 6.87 10.73 -11.79
C THR A 75 8.26 10.19 -12.11
N LEU A 76 8.31 9.01 -12.72
CA LEU A 76 9.51 8.31 -13.11
C LEU A 76 9.69 8.46 -14.64
N LYS A 77 10.61 9.30 -15.06
CA LYS A 77 10.97 9.44 -16.48
C LYS A 77 11.98 8.36 -16.85
N THR A 78 11.61 7.48 -17.75
CA THR A 78 12.49 6.38 -18.21
C THR A 78 12.86 6.52 -19.68
N THR A 79 13.78 5.67 -20.15
CA THR A 79 14.12 5.54 -21.56
C THR A 79 12.98 4.96 -22.40
N GLN A 80 12.01 4.27 -21.77
CA GLN A 80 10.87 3.63 -22.44
C GLN A 80 9.59 4.47 -22.41
N GLY A 81 9.54 5.51 -21.58
CA GLY A 81 8.40 6.39 -21.37
C GLY A 81 8.32 6.90 -19.94
N THR A 82 7.26 7.63 -19.63
CA THR A 82 7.03 8.19 -18.30
C THR A 82 5.97 7.38 -17.57
N ILE A 83 6.25 7.02 -16.32
CA ILE A 83 5.31 6.33 -15.42
C ILE A 83 5.03 7.28 -14.26
N THR A 84 3.77 7.46 -13.90
CA THR A 84 3.37 8.26 -12.72
C THR A 84 2.50 7.42 -11.81
N PHE A 85 2.79 7.43 -10.52
CA PHE A 85 1.91 6.81 -9.53
C PHE A 85 1.57 7.77 -8.38
N LYS A 86 0.39 7.57 -7.78
CA LYS A 86 -0.03 8.22 -6.54
C LYS A 86 0.43 7.35 -5.37
N ALA A 87 1.11 7.96 -4.40
CA ALA A 87 1.54 7.28 -3.18
C ALA A 87 0.37 7.07 -2.20
N SER A 88 0.34 5.91 -1.56
CA SER A 88 -0.65 5.52 -0.53
C SER A 88 -0.15 5.93 0.86
N THR A 89 0.03 7.23 1.08
CA THR A 89 0.67 7.78 2.29
C THR A 89 -0.08 7.46 3.58
N ALA A 90 -1.39 7.24 3.54
CA ALA A 90 -2.19 6.87 4.70
C ALA A 90 -2.06 5.37 5.06
N GLN A 91 -1.88 4.49 4.08
CA GLN A 91 -1.83 3.04 4.27
C GLN A 91 -0.41 2.51 4.48
N ALA A 92 0.59 3.19 3.89
CA ALA A 92 2.00 2.80 3.97
C ALA A 92 2.89 4.03 4.21
N PRO A 93 2.72 4.74 5.35
CA PRO A 93 3.42 5.99 5.63
C PRO A 93 4.94 5.84 5.69
N CYS A 94 5.46 4.76 6.26
CA CYS A 94 6.91 4.55 6.35
C CYS A 94 7.51 4.23 4.98
N THR A 95 6.86 3.39 4.20
CA THR A 95 7.28 3.03 2.85
C THR A 95 7.26 4.23 1.92
N THR A 96 6.16 4.99 1.91
CA THR A 96 6.05 6.19 1.07
C THR A 96 7.01 7.28 1.48
N PHE A 97 7.30 7.41 2.79
CA PHE A 97 8.30 8.36 3.28
C PHE A 97 9.73 7.96 2.85
N SER A 98 10.08 6.67 2.95
CA SER A 98 11.36 6.14 2.46
C SER A 98 11.53 6.34 0.95
N PHE A 99 10.51 5.97 0.14
CA PHE A 99 10.56 6.17 -1.30
C PHE A 99 10.75 7.65 -1.66
N ARG A 100 10.00 8.55 -1.00
CA ARG A 100 10.13 10.00 -1.19
C ARG A 100 11.51 10.50 -0.83
N PHE A 101 12.07 10.06 0.33
CA PHE A 101 13.43 10.42 0.75
C PHE A 101 14.45 10.02 -0.32
N LEU A 102 14.41 8.78 -0.81
CA LEU A 102 15.33 8.30 -1.83
C LEU A 102 15.18 9.05 -3.16
N ALA A 103 13.94 9.32 -3.60
CA ALA A 103 13.69 10.06 -4.81
C ALA A 103 14.15 11.53 -4.73
N GLU A 104 13.94 12.20 -3.58
CA GLU A 104 14.38 13.59 -3.35
C GLU A 104 15.93 13.72 -3.27
N HIS A 105 16.65 12.59 -3.09
CA HIS A 105 18.11 12.53 -3.06
C HIS A 105 18.71 11.87 -4.33
N ASP A 106 17.96 11.83 -5.43
CA ASP A 106 18.40 11.27 -6.74
C ASP A 106 18.93 9.83 -6.64
N TYR A 107 18.43 9.03 -5.67
CA TYR A 107 18.89 7.66 -5.44
C TYR A 107 18.62 6.75 -6.63
N PHE A 108 17.48 6.91 -7.26
CA PHE A 108 17.03 6.08 -8.38
C PHE A 108 17.57 6.52 -9.74
N ASP A 109 18.15 7.74 -9.83
CA ASP A 109 18.59 8.30 -11.09
C ASP A 109 19.69 7.46 -11.73
N ARG A 110 19.55 7.19 -13.03
CA ARG A 110 20.42 6.33 -13.85
C ARG A 110 20.41 4.86 -13.51
N SER A 111 19.66 4.42 -12.48
CA SER A 111 19.39 3.01 -12.26
C SER A 111 18.37 2.48 -13.28
N HIS A 112 18.26 1.16 -13.39
CA HIS A 112 17.33 0.52 -14.33
C HIS A 112 16.54 -0.59 -13.63
N CYS A 113 15.44 -1.00 -14.25
CA CYS A 113 14.71 -2.16 -13.76
C CYS A 113 15.43 -3.44 -14.23
N HIS A 114 15.71 -4.32 -13.30
CA HIS A 114 16.61 -5.45 -13.47
C HIS A 114 15.88 -6.81 -13.59
N ARG A 115 14.54 -6.85 -13.37
CA ARG A 115 13.77 -8.08 -13.50
C ARG A 115 12.39 -7.82 -14.07
N LEU A 116 12.01 -8.58 -15.05
CA LEU A 116 10.67 -8.65 -15.63
C LEU A 116 10.18 -10.09 -15.56
N THR A 117 8.92 -10.26 -15.08
CA THR A 117 8.23 -11.54 -15.15
C THR A 117 7.01 -11.43 -16.07
N THR A 118 6.84 -12.39 -16.98
CA THR A 118 5.77 -12.44 -17.99
C THR A 118 4.94 -13.71 -17.91
N GLU A 119 5.30 -14.63 -17.02
CA GLU A 119 4.59 -15.86 -16.71
C GLU A 119 4.32 -15.97 -15.21
N ARG A 120 3.21 -16.60 -14.82
CA ARG A 120 2.75 -16.85 -13.45
C ARG A 120 2.47 -15.56 -12.66
N ILE A 121 3.45 -14.66 -12.55
CA ILE A 121 3.32 -13.33 -11.95
C ILE A 121 3.73 -12.28 -13.00
N PHE A 122 3.21 -11.06 -12.87
CA PHE A 122 3.30 -10.04 -13.91
C PHE A 122 3.85 -8.74 -13.33
N VAL A 123 5.18 -8.72 -13.06
CA VAL A 123 5.84 -7.59 -12.40
C VAL A 123 7.08 -7.11 -13.16
N LEU A 124 7.39 -5.83 -13.02
CA LEU A 124 8.64 -5.19 -13.41
C LEU A 124 9.31 -4.66 -12.15
N GLN A 125 10.43 -5.27 -11.73
CA GLN A 125 11.14 -4.93 -10.50
C GLN A 125 12.31 -3.97 -10.78
N CYS A 126 12.42 -2.94 -9.92
CA CYS A 126 13.32 -1.81 -10.05
C CYS A 126 13.85 -1.40 -8.67
N GLY A 127 14.60 -0.28 -8.59
CA GLY A 127 14.96 0.36 -7.32
C GLY A 127 16.26 -0.13 -6.70
N ASP A 128 16.99 -0.99 -7.41
CA ASP A 128 18.36 -1.34 -7.11
C ASP A 128 19.31 -0.44 -7.91
N PRO A 129 20.15 0.40 -7.28
CA PRO A 129 21.08 1.28 -8.01
C PRO A 129 22.18 0.52 -8.75
N THR A 130 22.46 -0.73 -8.35
CA THR A 130 23.46 -1.58 -9.03
C THR A 130 22.88 -2.33 -10.22
N GLY A 131 21.55 -2.50 -10.27
CA GLY A 131 20.84 -3.25 -11.30
C GLY A 131 21.06 -4.75 -11.27
N THR A 132 21.61 -5.30 -10.20
CA THR A 132 21.91 -6.74 -10.04
C THR A 132 20.78 -7.52 -9.35
N GLY A 133 19.84 -6.81 -8.74
CA GLY A 133 18.79 -7.37 -7.89
C GLY A 133 19.24 -7.57 -6.43
N SER A 134 20.50 -7.27 -6.10
CA SER A 134 21.06 -7.46 -4.76
C SER A 134 21.38 -6.15 -4.04
N GLY A 135 21.34 -5.01 -4.71
CA GLY A 135 21.64 -3.70 -4.15
C GLY A 135 20.54 -3.16 -3.24
N GLY A 136 20.93 -2.24 -2.34
CA GLY A 136 20.03 -1.67 -1.35
C GLY A 136 20.48 -0.31 -0.79
N PRO A 137 19.61 0.37 -0.03
CA PRO A 137 19.80 1.76 0.39
C PRO A 137 20.64 1.93 1.66
N GLY A 138 21.15 0.86 2.26
CA GLY A 138 21.88 0.92 3.52
C GLY A 138 21.00 0.84 4.77
N TYR A 139 19.71 0.60 4.62
CA TYR A 139 18.76 0.39 5.72
C TYR A 139 17.60 -0.50 5.28
N SER A 140 16.89 -1.06 6.27
CA SER A 140 15.65 -1.78 6.09
C SER A 140 14.55 -1.22 7.00
N PHE A 141 13.30 -1.55 6.70
CA PHE A 141 12.13 -1.16 7.50
C PHE A 141 11.00 -2.19 7.40
N PRO A 142 10.09 -2.21 8.41
CA PRO A 142 8.99 -3.18 8.49
C PRO A 142 8.00 -3.09 7.33
N ASP A 143 7.25 -4.19 7.16
CA ASP A 143 6.13 -4.28 6.24
C ASP A 143 4.95 -3.43 6.71
N GLU A 144 4.19 -2.89 5.75
CA GLU A 144 2.96 -2.14 5.97
C GLU A 144 1.86 -2.64 5.02
N ASN A 145 0.61 -2.36 5.35
CA ASN A 145 -0.54 -2.55 4.46
C ASN A 145 -0.69 -3.97 3.88
N LEU A 146 -0.32 -5.01 4.64
CA LEU A 146 -0.37 -6.40 4.16
C LEU A 146 -1.75 -7.05 4.32
N THR A 147 -2.56 -6.61 5.29
CA THR A 147 -3.88 -7.22 5.57
C THR A 147 -4.80 -7.12 4.36
N GLY A 148 -5.14 -8.26 3.77
CA GLY A 148 -5.99 -8.32 2.58
C GLY A 148 -5.35 -7.75 1.31
N ALA A 149 -4.02 -7.57 1.26
CA ALA A 149 -3.33 -7.01 0.12
C ALA A 149 -3.56 -7.86 -1.15
N THR A 150 -3.88 -7.17 -2.23
CA THR A 150 -4.02 -7.70 -3.57
C THR A 150 -3.19 -6.87 -4.55
N TYR A 151 -2.86 -7.45 -5.70
CA TYR A 151 -1.93 -6.83 -6.64
C TYR A 151 -2.52 -6.73 -8.04
N PRO A 152 -3.59 -5.91 -8.23
CA PRO A 152 -4.11 -5.62 -9.57
C PRO A 152 -3.11 -4.80 -10.40
N ALA A 153 -3.34 -4.74 -11.70
CA ALA A 153 -2.54 -3.92 -12.62
C ALA A 153 -2.44 -2.47 -12.13
N GLY A 154 -1.24 -1.91 -12.21
CA GLY A 154 -0.93 -0.57 -11.73
C GLY A 154 -0.52 -0.50 -10.25
N THR A 155 -0.62 -1.58 -9.47
CA THR A 155 -0.07 -1.59 -8.10
C THR A 155 1.44 -1.35 -8.12
N VAL A 156 1.92 -0.52 -7.18
CA VAL A 156 3.34 -0.36 -6.86
C VAL A 156 3.58 -0.92 -5.48
N ALA A 157 4.46 -1.92 -5.34
CA ALA A 157 4.72 -2.59 -4.08
C ALA A 157 6.22 -2.79 -3.85
N MET A 158 6.61 -2.92 -2.56
CA MET A 158 8.00 -3.19 -2.19
C MET A 158 8.39 -4.63 -2.54
N ALA A 159 9.58 -4.80 -3.11
CA ALA A 159 10.27 -6.07 -3.11
C ALA A 159 11.04 -6.22 -1.78
N ASN A 160 11.11 -7.45 -1.25
CA ASN A 160 11.79 -7.74 0.00
C ASN A 160 12.48 -9.12 -0.06
N ALA A 161 13.35 -9.39 0.90
CA ALA A 161 14.05 -10.67 1.09
C ALA A 161 13.42 -11.50 2.24
N GLY A 162 12.15 -11.28 2.54
CA GLY A 162 11.39 -11.86 3.63
C GLY A 162 10.70 -10.79 4.48
N PRO A 163 9.97 -11.16 5.51
CA PRO A 163 9.21 -10.22 6.34
C PRO A 163 10.09 -9.10 6.92
N ASN A 164 9.61 -7.86 6.85
CA ASN A 164 10.26 -6.68 7.44
C ASN A 164 11.67 -6.35 6.89
N THR A 165 11.93 -6.70 5.63
CA THR A 165 13.21 -6.41 4.96
C THR A 165 13.07 -5.45 3.79
N ASN A 166 12.09 -4.54 3.84
CA ASN A 166 11.92 -3.52 2.80
C ASN A 166 13.12 -2.59 2.76
N GLY A 167 13.60 -2.28 1.57
CA GLY A 167 14.72 -1.38 1.32
C GLY A 167 14.38 -0.32 0.28
N SER A 168 15.07 -0.36 -0.87
CA SER A 168 14.81 0.54 -2.01
C SER A 168 14.14 -0.15 -3.19
N GLN A 169 14.19 -1.49 -3.26
CA GLN A 169 13.65 -2.22 -4.40
C GLN A 169 12.13 -2.28 -4.33
N PHE A 170 11.50 -2.05 -5.48
CA PHE A 170 10.05 -2.07 -5.65
C PHE A 170 9.69 -2.67 -7.00
N PHE A 171 8.42 -3.04 -7.19
CA PHE A 171 7.93 -3.50 -8.46
C PHE A 171 6.62 -2.82 -8.87
N PHE A 172 6.45 -2.69 -10.16
CA PHE A 172 5.17 -2.36 -10.81
C PHE A 172 4.47 -3.63 -11.24
N VAL A 173 3.17 -3.71 -10.97
CA VAL A 173 2.30 -4.76 -11.51
C VAL A 173 1.77 -4.28 -12.87
N TRP A 174 2.21 -4.90 -13.97
CA TRP A 174 1.82 -4.48 -15.32
C TRP A 174 0.55 -5.18 -15.84
N LYS A 175 0.12 -6.27 -15.17
CA LYS A 175 -1.11 -7.03 -15.40
C LYS A 175 -1.52 -7.66 -14.08
N ASP A 176 -2.83 -7.87 -13.85
CA ASP A 176 -3.34 -8.50 -12.63
C ASP A 176 -2.55 -9.75 -12.28
N THR A 177 -2.04 -9.81 -11.07
CA THR A 177 -1.20 -10.92 -10.63
C THR A 177 -1.63 -11.44 -9.27
N LYS A 178 -1.44 -12.75 -9.07
CA LYS A 178 -1.70 -13.41 -7.78
C LYS A 178 -0.37 -13.56 -7.04
N LEU A 179 -0.22 -12.78 -5.99
CA LEU A 179 0.87 -12.88 -5.03
C LEU A 179 0.28 -13.07 -3.63
N SER A 180 1.01 -13.76 -2.76
CA SER A 180 0.69 -13.75 -1.33
C SER A 180 0.82 -12.34 -0.76
N PRO A 181 0.03 -11.95 0.27
CA PRO A 181 0.07 -10.62 0.89
C PRO A 181 1.34 -10.43 1.74
N ALA A 182 2.51 -10.48 1.10
CA ALA A 182 3.83 -10.39 1.72
C ALA A 182 4.67 -9.21 1.20
N TYR A 183 4.11 -8.39 0.33
CA TYR A 183 4.79 -7.27 -0.33
C TYR A 183 4.00 -5.99 -0.10
N THR A 184 4.56 -5.03 0.62
CA THR A 184 3.89 -3.78 0.99
C THR A 184 3.40 -3.00 -0.24
N PRO A 185 2.07 -2.94 -0.54
CA PRO A 185 1.56 -2.09 -1.60
C PRO A 185 1.54 -0.63 -1.10
N PHE A 186 2.24 0.27 -1.81
CA PHE A 186 2.41 1.65 -1.38
C PHE A 186 2.05 2.69 -2.42
N GLY A 187 1.57 2.29 -3.59
CA GLY A 187 1.16 3.22 -4.64
C GLY A 187 0.30 2.59 -5.72
N GLN A 188 -0.34 3.47 -6.52
CA GLN A 188 -1.13 3.10 -7.68
C GLN A 188 -0.73 3.94 -8.88
N VAL A 189 -0.40 3.30 -9.99
CA VAL A 189 -0.08 3.95 -11.28
C VAL A 189 -1.32 4.71 -11.76
N THR A 190 -1.12 5.97 -12.07
CA THR A 190 -2.14 6.89 -12.59
C THR A 190 -1.91 7.27 -14.06
N ALA A 191 -0.67 7.07 -14.56
CA ALA A 191 -0.33 7.23 -15.96
C ALA A 191 0.90 6.36 -16.30
N GLY A 192 0.98 5.85 -17.54
CA GLY A 192 2.09 5.04 -18.02
C GLY A 192 1.93 3.53 -17.77
N LEU A 193 0.70 3.03 -17.54
CA LEU A 193 0.44 1.58 -17.53
C LEU A 193 0.73 0.97 -18.90
N ASP A 194 0.43 1.67 -19.97
CA ASP A 194 0.78 1.31 -21.35
C ASP A 194 2.29 1.21 -21.58
N VAL A 195 3.08 2.07 -20.91
CA VAL A 195 4.56 1.98 -20.93
C VAL A 195 5.01 0.68 -20.27
N LEU A 196 4.43 0.31 -19.11
CA LEU A 196 4.74 -0.95 -18.45
C LEU A 196 4.37 -2.16 -19.31
N GLN A 197 3.19 -2.13 -19.95
CA GLN A 197 2.72 -3.18 -20.86
C GLN A 197 3.59 -3.29 -22.10
N LYS A 198 4.05 -2.17 -22.68
CA LYS A 198 5.01 -2.15 -23.77
C LYS A 198 6.34 -2.82 -23.40
N ILE A 199 6.88 -2.52 -22.21
CA ILE A 199 8.09 -3.16 -21.69
C ILE A 199 7.88 -4.67 -21.57
N ALA A 200 6.74 -5.07 -20.99
CA ALA A 200 6.38 -6.49 -20.82
C ALA A 200 6.21 -7.22 -22.15
N ALA A 201 5.63 -6.56 -23.16
CA ALA A 201 5.50 -7.12 -24.52
C ALA A 201 6.86 -7.38 -25.20
N GLY A 202 7.92 -6.65 -24.81
CA GLY A 202 9.29 -6.91 -25.23
C GLY A 202 9.88 -8.21 -24.68
N GLY A 203 9.25 -8.79 -23.66
CA GLY A 203 9.72 -10.02 -23.01
C GLY A 203 10.96 -9.82 -22.14
N SER A 204 11.43 -10.93 -21.56
CA SER A 204 12.67 -11.01 -20.77
C SER A 204 13.64 -12.01 -21.41
N ASP A 205 14.90 -11.94 -21.01
CA ASP A 205 15.94 -12.90 -21.42
C ASP A 205 15.76 -14.29 -20.80
N SER A 206 14.82 -14.44 -19.87
CA SER A 206 14.48 -15.71 -19.20
C SER A 206 15.66 -16.37 -18.45
N GLN A 207 16.66 -15.61 -18.02
CA GLN A 207 17.84 -16.16 -17.33
C GLN A 207 17.50 -16.83 -16.00
N ASN A 208 16.47 -16.38 -15.29
CA ASN A 208 16.07 -16.98 -14.02
C ASN A 208 15.21 -18.23 -14.23
N ASN A 209 14.17 -18.09 -15.08
CA ASN A 209 13.21 -19.14 -15.48
C ASN A 209 12.50 -18.66 -16.75
N PRO A 210 11.77 -19.54 -17.47
CA PRO A 210 10.93 -19.10 -18.58
C PRO A 210 10.04 -17.92 -18.17
N GLY A 211 10.13 -16.82 -18.94
CA GLY A 211 9.41 -15.58 -18.67
C GLY A 211 9.86 -14.80 -17.43
N ASP A 212 11.00 -15.10 -16.83
CA ASP A 212 11.57 -14.40 -15.69
C ASP A 212 13.06 -14.11 -15.92
N GLY A 213 13.43 -12.86 -15.99
CA GLY A 213 14.81 -12.43 -16.25
C GLY A 213 14.92 -10.93 -16.46
N TYR A 214 15.98 -10.52 -17.09
CA TYR A 214 16.21 -9.13 -17.47
C TYR A 214 15.23 -8.69 -18.57
N PRO A 215 14.62 -7.49 -18.48
CA PRO A 215 13.73 -7.02 -19.55
C PRO A 215 14.51 -6.76 -20.84
N ASN A 216 14.03 -7.27 -21.99
CA ASN A 216 14.62 -6.99 -23.30
C ASN A 216 14.52 -5.50 -23.67
N LEU A 217 13.46 -4.81 -23.23
CA LEU A 217 13.32 -3.35 -23.30
C LEU A 217 13.65 -2.75 -21.94
N VAL A 218 14.94 -2.58 -21.64
CA VAL A 218 15.42 -2.08 -20.34
C VAL A 218 14.98 -0.65 -20.07
N PRO A 219 14.11 -0.39 -19.05
CA PRO A 219 13.78 0.96 -18.64
C PRO A 219 14.82 1.51 -17.68
N THR A 220 15.59 2.51 -18.11
CA THR A 220 16.54 3.25 -17.28
C THR A 220 15.91 4.54 -16.82
N PHE A 221 15.95 4.84 -15.53
CA PHE A 221 15.43 6.09 -14.97
C PHE A 221 16.33 7.28 -15.33
N LYS A 222 15.76 8.25 -16.03
CA LYS A 222 16.41 9.55 -16.28
C LYS A 222 16.35 10.43 -15.03
N ASN A 223 15.20 10.43 -14.36
CA ASN A 223 14.98 11.03 -13.05
C ASN A 223 13.68 10.51 -12.43
N VAL A 224 13.59 10.63 -11.09
CA VAL A 224 12.38 10.38 -10.31
C VAL A 224 12.02 11.63 -9.54
N LYS A 225 10.84 12.20 -9.79
CA LYS A 225 10.40 13.46 -9.16
C LYS A 225 9.15 13.29 -8.34
N ILE A 226 9.14 13.91 -7.16
CA ILE A 226 8.01 13.97 -6.25
C ILE A 226 7.25 15.28 -6.50
N THR A 227 5.94 15.18 -6.71
CA THR A 227 5.03 16.31 -6.84
C THR A 227 4.01 16.26 -5.72
N LYS A 228 4.00 17.26 -4.84
CA LYS A 228 3.00 17.41 -3.78
C LYS A 228 1.63 17.69 -4.41
N ARG A 229 0.58 17.16 -3.77
CA ARG A 229 -0.82 17.39 -4.17
C ARG A 229 -1.53 18.25 -3.16
#